data_487c8458ef78904ee606c20a72b6d555
#
_entry.id   487c8458ef78904ee606c20a72b6d555
#
_cell.length_a   1.000
_cell.length_b   1.000
_cell.length_c   1.000
_cell.angle_alpha   90.00
_cell.angle_beta   90.00
_cell.angle_gamma   90.00
#
_symmetry.space_group_name_H-M   'P 1'
#
loop_
_entity.id
_entity.type
_entity.pdbx_description
1 polymer ?
#
loop_
_entity_poly.entity_id
_entity_poly.type
_entity_poly.pdbx_seq_one_letter_code
_entity_poly.pdbx_strand_id
1 'polypeptide(L)'
;MVAVPEAAGERAWLDRVATHATGYLNTLISADAVIGLAWGNTLRAISERLIPKRTVNVDVVQLNGSGTARSIDNSVGADIVLRFASNYDARPHSFPVPAFFDFAETRTALWRERSARRLIGLQRRAGIMLFSIGAFSGQVPSQVHSGGFLDQADIRRLQRDAVVGDIATVFFRADGSYEDVELNARASGPPLELLRRVRHSICVVSGTGKVSGIRAALRGGYINELIIDEPTARLLIEEDAPAAQRSRAG
;
A
#
# COMPACT_ATOMS: atom_id res chain seq x y z
N MET A 1 -7.55 -1.02 15.01
CA MET A 1 -6.80 -2.21 14.57
C MET A 1 -7.70 -3.44 14.71
N VAL A 2 -7.72 -4.28 13.69
CA VAL A 2 -8.42 -5.57 13.71
C VAL A 2 -7.37 -6.66 13.51
N ALA A 3 -7.19 -7.53 14.51
CA ALA A 3 -6.34 -8.70 14.42
C ALA A 3 -7.18 -9.90 13.93
N VAL A 4 -6.76 -10.48 12.80
CA VAL A 4 -7.43 -11.65 12.23
C VAL A 4 -6.79 -12.92 12.78
N PRO A 5 -7.58 -13.88 13.31
CA PRO A 5 -7.05 -15.07 13.98
C PRO A 5 -6.03 -15.85 13.15
N GLU A 6 -5.06 -16.45 13.85
CA GLU A 6 -4.00 -17.25 13.27
C GLU A 6 -4.51 -18.41 12.41
N ALA A 7 -3.72 -18.80 11.40
CA ALA A 7 -3.95 -19.94 10.53
C ALA A 7 -2.61 -20.68 10.31
N ALA A 8 -2.62 -21.80 9.59
CA ALA A 8 -1.43 -22.60 9.32
C ALA A 8 -0.53 -21.94 8.26
N GLY A 9 0.37 -21.04 8.69
CA GLY A 9 1.41 -20.42 7.88
C GLY A 9 1.01 -19.10 7.19
N GLU A 10 2.02 -18.32 6.78
CA GLU A 10 1.88 -16.94 6.29
C GLU A 10 0.95 -16.79 5.07
N ARG A 11 0.88 -17.80 4.20
CA ARG A 11 -0.02 -17.75 3.04
C ARG A 11 -1.48 -17.79 3.49
N ALA A 12 -1.79 -18.66 4.46
CA ALA A 12 -3.14 -18.76 5.03
C ALA A 12 -3.50 -17.52 5.87
N TRP A 13 -2.52 -16.88 6.51
CA TRP A 13 -2.73 -15.58 7.17
C TRP A 13 -3.16 -14.53 6.16
N LEU A 14 -2.43 -14.39 5.05
CA LEU A 14 -2.78 -13.45 3.99
C LEU A 14 -4.20 -13.68 3.46
N ASP A 15 -4.56 -14.93 3.22
CA ASP A 15 -5.89 -15.30 2.72
C ASP A 15 -7.01 -14.89 3.69
N ARG A 16 -6.84 -15.12 4.98
CA ARG A 16 -7.81 -14.72 6.01
C ARG A 16 -7.90 -13.21 6.15
N VAL A 17 -6.76 -12.51 6.20
CA VAL A 17 -6.70 -11.05 6.27
C VAL A 17 -7.37 -10.43 5.05
N ALA A 18 -7.12 -10.95 3.85
CA ALA A 18 -7.76 -10.50 2.62
C ALA A 18 -9.28 -10.71 2.64
N THR A 19 -9.75 -11.88 3.11
CA THR A 19 -11.18 -12.16 3.25
C THR A 19 -11.86 -11.21 4.23
N HIS A 20 -11.24 -10.95 5.39
CA HIS A 20 -11.76 -9.99 6.36
C HIS A 20 -11.85 -8.58 5.76
N ALA A 21 -10.79 -8.16 5.05
CA ALA A 21 -10.74 -6.85 4.41
C ALA A 21 -11.87 -6.64 3.39
N THR A 22 -12.26 -7.67 2.63
CA THR A 22 -13.36 -7.54 1.65
C THR A 22 -14.71 -7.29 2.34
N GLY A 23 -14.99 -7.99 3.43
CA GLY A 23 -16.21 -7.77 4.23
C GLY A 23 -16.25 -6.35 4.79
N TYR A 24 -15.13 -5.89 5.33
CA TYR A 24 -15.01 -4.53 5.86
C TYR A 24 -15.20 -3.46 4.78
N LEU A 25 -14.54 -3.60 3.63
CA LEU A 25 -14.69 -2.68 2.50
C LEU A 25 -16.15 -2.54 2.05
N ASN A 26 -16.90 -3.63 2.02
CA ASN A 26 -18.31 -3.61 1.66
C ASN A 26 -19.17 -2.77 2.61
N THR A 27 -18.76 -2.58 3.87
CA THR A 27 -19.47 -1.70 4.81
C THR A 27 -19.19 -0.22 4.54
N LEU A 28 -18.03 0.12 3.96
CA LEU A 28 -17.58 1.49 3.73
C LEU A 28 -17.98 2.05 2.37
N ILE A 29 -18.00 1.20 1.33
CA ILE A 29 -18.22 1.65 -0.04
C ILE A 29 -19.71 1.96 -0.24
N SER A 30 -20.01 3.21 -0.50
CA SER A 30 -21.36 3.75 -0.78
C SER A 30 -21.38 4.47 -2.12
N ALA A 31 -22.54 5.00 -2.52
CA ALA A 31 -22.65 5.85 -3.70
C ALA A 31 -21.68 7.04 -3.64
N ASP A 32 -21.22 7.47 -4.81
CA ASP A 32 -20.28 8.58 -5.02
C ASP A 32 -18.90 8.41 -4.39
N ALA A 33 -18.55 7.21 -3.89
CA ALA A 33 -17.25 6.96 -3.30
C ALA A 33 -16.12 7.02 -4.35
N VAL A 34 -14.97 7.52 -3.93
CA VAL A 34 -13.71 7.41 -4.68
C VAL A 34 -12.74 6.53 -3.86
N ILE A 35 -12.28 5.44 -4.48
CA ILE A 35 -11.42 4.44 -3.85
C ILE A 35 -10.06 4.47 -4.51
N GLY A 36 -9.02 4.81 -3.74
CA GLY A 36 -7.62 4.74 -4.16
C GLY A 36 -7.02 3.37 -3.82
N LEU A 37 -6.40 2.71 -4.79
CA LEU A 37 -5.78 1.40 -4.62
C LEU A 37 -4.29 1.43 -4.94
N ALA A 38 -3.46 1.00 -4.01
CA ALA A 38 -2.11 0.55 -4.34
C ALA A 38 -2.17 -0.82 -5.05
N TRP A 39 -1.04 -1.37 -5.44
CA TRP A 39 -0.94 -2.73 -5.98
C TRP A 39 0.06 -3.57 -5.17
N GLY A 40 0.04 -4.87 -5.39
CA GLY A 40 0.90 -5.84 -4.74
C GLY A 40 0.16 -7.11 -4.34
N ASN A 41 0.88 -8.07 -3.75
CA ASN A 41 0.33 -9.39 -3.40
C ASN A 41 -0.90 -9.32 -2.50
N THR A 42 -0.90 -8.43 -1.51
CA THR A 42 -2.02 -8.25 -0.59
C THR A 42 -3.25 -7.72 -1.31
N LEU A 43 -3.08 -6.66 -2.15
CA LEU A 43 -4.18 -6.06 -2.90
C LEU A 43 -4.73 -7.05 -3.95
N ARG A 44 -3.87 -7.86 -4.56
CA ARG A 44 -4.27 -8.96 -5.44
C ARG A 44 -5.12 -9.95 -4.68
N ALA A 45 -4.66 -10.46 -3.52
CA ALA A 45 -5.41 -11.41 -2.70
C ALA A 45 -6.79 -10.88 -2.29
N ILE A 46 -6.89 -9.58 -1.97
CA ILE A 46 -8.17 -8.91 -1.70
C ILE A 46 -9.04 -8.88 -2.96
N SER A 47 -8.48 -8.46 -4.10
CA SER A 47 -9.23 -8.33 -5.36
C SER A 47 -9.82 -9.66 -5.86
N GLU A 48 -9.18 -10.78 -5.54
CA GLU A 48 -9.64 -12.13 -5.86
C GLU A 48 -10.78 -12.64 -4.96
N ARG A 49 -11.04 -11.95 -3.83
CA ARG A 49 -12.02 -12.34 -2.79
C ARG A 49 -13.13 -11.32 -2.60
N LEU A 50 -13.24 -10.33 -3.50
CA LEU A 50 -14.26 -9.30 -3.39
C LEU A 50 -15.67 -9.91 -3.40
N ILE A 51 -16.52 -9.40 -2.52
CA ILE A 51 -17.93 -9.78 -2.44
C ILE A 51 -18.72 -8.82 -3.32
N PRO A 52 -19.48 -9.31 -4.33
CA PRO A 52 -20.21 -8.46 -5.24
C PRO A 52 -21.16 -7.48 -4.52
N LYS A 53 -21.05 -6.21 -4.89
CA LYS A 53 -21.92 -5.15 -4.38
C LYS A 53 -22.12 -4.09 -5.46
N ARG A 54 -23.32 -3.98 -5.99
CA ARG A 54 -23.64 -2.90 -6.92
C ARG A 54 -23.68 -1.57 -6.20
N THR A 55 -23.02 -0.58 -6.76
CA THR A 55 -22.97 0.79 -6.25
C THR A 55 -23.31 1.78 -7.35
N VAL A 56 -23.47 3.05 -7.02
CA VAL A 56 -23.80 4.11 -7.96
C VAL A 56 -22.70 5.17 -7.94
N ASN A 57 -22.22 5.54 -9.12
CA ASN A 57 -21.28 6.64 -9.33
C ASN A 57 -19.96 6.51 -8.54
N VAL A 58 -19.45 5.28 -8.37
CA VAL A 58 -18.16 5.01 -7.69
C VAL A 58 -17.01 5.09 -8.69
N ASP A 59 -15.90 5.65 -8.26
CA ASP A 59 -14.64 5.67 -8.99
C ASP A 59 -13.57 4.83 -8.26
N VAL A 60 -12.84 4.01 -9.00
CA VAL A 60 -11.68 3.25 -8.48
C VAL A 60 -10.42 3.74 -9.19
N VAL A 61 -9.50 4.34 -8.44
CA VAL A 61 -8.28 4.93 -8.98
C VAL A 61 -7.01 4.24 -8.46
N GLN A 62 -6.11 3.92 -9.38
CA GLN A 62 -4.78 3.41 -9.04
C GLN A 62 -3.93 4.53 -8.41
N LEU A 63 -3.25 4.25 -7.28
CA LEU A 63 -2.45 5.24 -6.54
C LEU A 63 -1.05 5.43 -7.12
N ASN A 64 -0.44 4.36 -7.62
CA ASN A 64 0.93 4.37 -8.12
C ASN A 64 1.07 3.51 -9.37
N GLY A 65 1.97 3.89 -10.29
CA GLY A 65 2.27 3.10 -11.47
C GLY A 65 2.85 1.73 -11.15
N SER A 66 2.72 0.79 -12.08
CA SER A 66 3.24 -0.58 -11.93
C SER A 66 4.15 -1.04 -13.09
N GLY A 67 4.49 -0.15 -14.02
CA GLY A 67 5.51 -0.43 -15.03
C GLY A 67 6.90 -0.59 -14.42
N THR A 68 7.70 -1.53 -14.94
CA THR A 68 9.09 -1.78 -14.56
C THR A 68 10.06 -1.21 -15.57
N ALA A 69 11.36 -1.16 -15.25
CA ALA A 69 12.40 -0.80 -16.22
C ALA A 69 12.47 -1.73 -17.44
N ARG A 70 11.94 -2.95 -17.33
CA ARG A 70 11.92 -3.95 -18.41
C ARG A 70 10.62 -3.97 -19.21
N SER A 71 9.53 -3.45 -18.66
CA SER A 71 8.22 -3.44 -19.28
C SER A 71 7.38 -2.27 -18.76
N ILE A 72 6.83 -1.51 -19.68
CA ILE A 72 5.84 -0.46 -19.38
C ILE A 72 4.46 -1.11 -19.05
N ASP A 73 4.40 -2.43 -19.07
CA ASP A 73 3.16 -3.16 -18.77
C ASP A 73 2.66 -2.84 -17.36
N ASN A 74 1.53 -2.16 -17.31
CA ASN A 74 0.84 -1.78 -16.07
C ASN A 74 -0.19 -2.85 -15.63
N SER A 75 -0.11 -4.07 -16.19
CA SER A 75 -1.14 -5.11 -16.02
C SER A 75 -1.45 -5.41 -14.56
N VAL A 76 -0.43 -5.52 -13.71
CA VAL A 76 -0.63 -5.87 -12.29
C VAL A 76 -1.51 -4.86 -11.55
N GLY A 77 -1.23 -3.58 -11.71
CA GLY A 77 -2.02 -2.53 -11.06
C GLY A 77 -3.39 -2.36 -11.73
N ALA A 78 -3.43 -2.43 -13.06
CA ALA A 78 -4.67 -2.30 -13.82
C ALA A 78 -5.65 -3.45 -13.54
N ASP A 79 -5.19 -4.70 -13.44
CA ASP A 79 -6.03 -5.87 -13.13
C ASP A 79 -6.73 -5.73 -11.77
N ILE A 80 -6.01 -5.24 -10.75
CA ILE A 80 -6.60 -4.99 -9.43
C ILE A 80 -7.70 -3.94 -9.53
N VAL A 81 -7.43 -2.81 -10.20
CA VAL A 81 -8.42 -1.75 -10.41
C VAL A 81 -9.65 -2.24 -11.16
N LEU A 82 -9.46 -3.03 -12.22
CA LEU A 82 -10.56 -3.58 -13.02
C LEU A 82 -11.41 -4.57 -12.22
N ARG A 83 -10.81 -5.44 -11.39
CA ARG A 83 -11.55 -6.36 -10.51
C ARG A 83 -12.40 -5.60 -9.50
N PHE A 84 -11.85 -4.58 -8.84
CA PHE A 84 -12.61 -3.71 -7.94
C PHE A 84 -13.75 -2.99 -8.68
N ALA A 85 -13.46 -2.41 -9.84
CA ALA A 85 -14.45 -1.70 -10.61
C ALA A 85 -15.61 -2.61 -11.05
N SER A 86 -15.29 -3.81 -11.57
CA SER A 86 -16.31 -4.80 -11.94
C SER A 86 -17.16 -5.25 -10.76
N ASN A 87 -16.54 -5.43 -9.58
CA ASN A 87 -17.23 -5.91 -8.38
C ASN A 87 -18.24 -4.87 -7.82
N TYR A 88 -17.90 -3.59 -7.93
CA TYR A 88 -18.71 -2.50 -7.37
C TYR A 88 -19.52 -1.72 -8.42
N ASP A 89 -19.53 -2.16 -9.68
CA ASP A 89 -20.14 -1.42 -10.79
C ASP A 89 -19.61 0.02 -10.90
N ALA A 90 -18.28 0.15 -10.76
CA ALA A 90 -17.55 1.41 -10.65
C ALA A 90 -16.74 1.74 -11.93
N ARG A 91 -16.35 3.00 -12.08
CA ARG A 91 -15.47 3.44 -13.18
C ARG A 91 -14.00 3.20 -12.83
N PRO A 92 -13.25 2.41 -13.62
CA PRO A 92 -11.83 2.18 -13.40
C PRO A 92 -10.97 3.33 -13.92
N HIS A 93 -9.95 3.70 -13.16
CA HIS A 93 -8.94 4.69 -13.54
C HIS A 93 -7.55 4.14 -13.28
N SER A 94 -6.96 3.52 -14.29
CA SER A 94 -5.58 3.03 -14.23
C SER A 94 -4.58 4.19 -14.32
N PHE A 95 -3.39 3.99 -13.76
CA PHE A 95 -2.29 4.94 -13.79
C PHE A 95 -1.10 4.35 -14.59
N PRO A 96 -1.11 4.45 -15.93
CA PRO A 96 -0.17 3.76 -16.82
C PRO A 96 1.19 4.49 -16.87
N VAL A 97 1.89 4.50 -15.76
CA VAL A 97 3.23 5.08 -15.62
C VAL A 97 4.18 4.06 -14.97
N PRO A 98 5.50 4.23 -15.08
CA PRO A 98 6.46 3.44 -14.33
C PRO A 98 6.20 3.55 -12.81
N ALA A 99 6.52 2.50 -12.04
CA ALA A 99 6.54 2.58 -10.58
C ALA A 99 7.60 3.58 -10.11
N PHE A 100 8.76 3.56 -10.78
CA PHE A 100 9.85 4.52 -10.60
C PHE A 100 10.32 5.03 -11.97
N PHE A 101 10.48 6.32 -12.08
CA PHE A 101 11.07 6.97 -13.24
C PHE A 101 12.60 6.89 -13.18
N ASP A 102 13.27 6.88 -14.32
CA ASP A 102 14.73 6.98 -14.35
C ASP A 102 15.21 8.38 -13.94
N PHE A 103 14.41 9.41 -14.29
CA PHE A 103 14.72 10.81 -14.02
C PHE A 103 13.55 11.50 -13.29
N ALA A 104 13.88 12.24 -12.22
CA ALA A 104 12.90 13.00 -11.45
C ALA A 104 12.21 14.09 -12.28
N GLU A 105 12.93 14.67 -13.24
CA GLU A 105 12.44 15.69 -14.16
C GLU A 105 11.35 15.12 -15.08
N THR A 106 11.51 13.90 -15.56
CA THR A 106 10.50 13.22 -16.39
C THR A 106 9.21 13.01 -15.62
N ARG A 107 9.31 12.55 -14.36
CA ARG A 107 8.15 12.47 -13.47
C ARG A 107 7.49 13.85 -13.30
N THR A 108 8.27 14.86 -13.00
CA THR A 108 7.78 16.22 -12.78
C THR A 108 7.10 16.79 -14.03
N ALA A 109 7.66 16.55 -15.22
CA ALA A 109 7.06 16.97 -16.48
C ALA A 109 5.72 16.26 -16.73
N LEU A 110 5.67 14.92 -16.55
CA LEU A 110 4.44 14.14 -16.73
C LEU A 110 3.33 14.58 -15.76
N TRP A 111 3.65 14.96 -14.53
CA TRP A 111 2.65 15.46 -13.56
C TRP A 111 1.99 16.79 -13.97
N ARG A 112 2.55 17.51 -14.95
CA ARG A 112 1.96 18.72 -15.53
C ARG A 112 0.98 18.43 -16.67
N GLU A 113 1.02 17.21 -17.24
CA GLU A 113 0.11 16.80 -18.29
C GLU A 113 -1.35 16.72 -17.81
N ARG A 114 -2.31 17.05 -18.70
CA ARG A 114 -3.74 17.10 -18.36
C ARG A 114 -4.27 15.75 -17.86
N SER A 115 -3.84 14.65 -18.51
CA SER A 115 -4.24 13.28 -18.16
C SER A 115 -3.74 12.90 -16.76
N ALA A 116 -2.46 13.12 -16.44
CA ALA A 116 -1.89 12.86 -15.14
C ALA A 116 -2.53 13.73 -14.05
N ARG A 117 -2.71 15.03 -14.30
CA ARG A 117 -3.38 15.96 -13.38
C ARG A 117 -4.81 15.52 -13.03
N ARG A 118 -5.55 15.00 -14.02
CA ARG A 118 -6.91 14.47 -13.80
C ARG A 118 -6.89 13.29 -12.84
N LEU A 119 -5.98 12.32 -13.04
CA LEU A 119 -5.85 11.15 -12.17
C LEU A 119 -5.38 11.53 -10.77
N ILE A 120 -4.36 12.38 -10.65
CA ILE A 120 -3.87 12.89 -9.37
C ILE A 120 -4.99 13.66 -8.63
N GLY A 121 -5.80 14.44 -9.36
CA GLY A 121 -6.98 15.09 -8.82
C GLY A 121 -8.00 14.11 -8.26
N LEU A 122 -8.19 12.96 -8.92
CA LEU A 122 -9.07 11.89 -8.45
C LEU A 122 -8.50 11.21 -7.20
N GLN A 123 -7.19 10.88 -7.18
CA GLN A 123 -6.50 10.35 -6.01
C GLN A 123 -6.69 11.26 -4.78
N ARG A 124 -6.58 12.58 -4.95
CA ARG A 124 -6.76 13.56 -3.87
C ARG A 124 -8.19 13.64 -3.32
N ARG A 125 -9.17 13.21 -4.11
CA ARG A 125 -10.59 13.14 -3.70
C ARG A 125 -10.97 11.79 -3.12
N ALA A 126 -10.06 10.81 -3.11
CA ALA A 126 -10.35 9.50 -2.54
C ALA A 126 -10.77 9.62 -1.07
N GLY A 127 -11.93 9.08 -0.73
CA GLY A 127 -12.40 8.95 0.64
C GLY A 127 -11.89 7.67 1.31
N ILE A 128 -11.48 6.69 0.50
CA ILE A 128 -10.92 5.41 0.91
C ILE A 128 -9.61 5.21 0.18
N MET A 129 -8.53 4.93 0.90
CA MET A 129 -7.27 4.48 0.33
C MET A 129 -6.87 3.14 0.91
N LEU A 130 -6.70 2.15 0.04
CA LEU A 130 -6.36 0.78 0.40
C LEU A 130 -4.94 0.46 -0.06
N PHE A 131 -4.10 0.05 0.88
CA PHE A 131 -2.69 -0.27 0.63
C PHE A 131 -2.18 -1.33 1.60
N SER A 132 -0.96 -1.76 1.36
CA SER A 132 -0.17 -2.61 2.26
C SER A 132 1.18 -1.97 2.50
N ILE A 133 1.95 -2.50 3.44
CA ILE A 133 3.35 -2.11 3.67
C ILE A 133 4.26 -3.03 2.85
N GLY A 134 5.12 -2.42 2.03
CA GLY A 134 6.28 -3.08 1.45
C GLY A 134 7.42 -3.14 2.47
N ALA A 135 8.15 -4.27 2.50
CA ALA A 135 9.29 -4.45 3.38
C ALA A 135 10.43 -5.15 2.63
N PHE A 136 11.68 -4.85 3.03
CA PHE A 136 12.88 -5.49 2.50
C PHE A 136 13.07 -6.90 3.04
N SER A 137 12.58 -7.18 4.25
CA SER A 137 12.72 -8.44 4.97
C SER A 137 11.36 -9.16 5.06
N GLY A 138 11.42 -10.50 5.21
CA GLY A 138 10.25 -11.36 5.34
C GLY A 138 10.35 -12.56 4.41
N GLN A 139 9.56 -13.62 4.68
CA GLN A 139 9.54 -14.83 3.83
C GLN A 139 9.01 -14.55 2.43
N VAL A 140 8.13 -13.54 2.29
CA VAL A 140 7.63 -13.05 1.00
C VAL A 140 8.00 -11.58 0.86
N PRO A 141 9.15 -11.26 0.22
CA PRO A 141 9.53 -9.87 -0.05
C PRO A 141 8.46 -9.14 -0.83
N SER A 142 8.35 -7.84 -0.59
CA SER A 142 7.47 -6.96 -1.38
C SER A 142 7.83 -7.04 -2.87
N GLN A 143 6.82 -7.01 -3.75
CA GLN A 143 7.04 -6.98 -5.20
C GLN A 143 7.93 -5.82 -5.64
N VAL A 144 7.90 -4.68 -4.96
CA VAL A 144 8.79 -3.54 -5.22
C VAL A 144 10.25 -3.97 -5.12
N HIS A 145 10.59 -4.81 -4.14
CA HIS A 145 11.96 -5.26 -3.89
C HIS A 145 12.37 -6.50 -4.70
N SER A 146 11.43 -7.40 -4.99
CA SER A 146 11.70 -8.67 -5.69
C SER A 146 11.34 -8.68 -7.17
N GLY A 147 10.50 -7.74 -7.63
CA GLY A 147 9.92 -7.70 -8.96
C GLY A 147 10.77 -7.01 -10.03
N GLY A 148 12.02 -6.63 -9.75
CA GLY A 148 12.88 -5.95 -10.72
C GLY A 148 12.54 -4.48 -10.96
N PHE A 149 11.89 -3.85 -10.00
CA PHE A 149 11.58 -2.42 -10.02
C PHE A 149 12.77 -1.54 -9.59
N LEU A 150 13.67 -2.09 -8.78
CA LEU A 150 14.85 -1.43 -8.23
C LEU A 150 16.12 -2.13 -8.71
N ASP A 151 17.13 -1.36 -9.02
CA ASP A 151 18.48 -1.87 -9.28
C ASP A 151 19.31 -1.94 -7.97
N GLN A 152 20.55 -2.46 -8.08
CA GLN A 152 21.45 -2.59 -6.94
C GLN A 152 21.88 -1.22 -6.38
N ALA A 153 21.93 -0.18 -7.19
CA ALA A 153 22.25 1.16 -6.75
C ALA A 153 21.10 1.77 -5.94
N ASP A 154 19.86 1.58 -6.40
CA ASP A 154 18.65 1.99 -5.68
C ASP A 154 18.55 1.30 -4.30
N ILE A 155 18.81 -0.01 -4.25
CA ILE A 155 18.79 -0.76 -2.98
C ILE A 155 19.85 -0.19 -2.00
N ARG A 156 21.08 0.09 -2.47
CA ARG A 156 22.11 0.70 -1.63
C ARG A 156 21.74 2.11 -1.16
N ARG A 157 21.03 2.89 -1.98
CA ARG A 157 20.52 4.23 -1.59
C ARG A 157 19.50 4.10 -0.47
N LEU A 158 18.51 3.22 -0.61
CA LEU A 158 17.49 2.98 0.40
C LEU A 158 18.09 2.52 1.75
N GLN A 159 19.14 1.68 1.70
CA GLN A 159 19.87 1.27 2.90
C GLN A 159 20.60 2.45 3.58
N ARG A 160 21.26 3.32 2.81
CA ARG A 160 21.92 4.53 3.34
C ARG A 160 20.90 5.50 3.95
N ASP A 161 19.73 5.60 3.34
CA ASP A 161 18.63 6.45 3.80
C ASP A 161 17.89 5.85 5.00
N ALA A 162 18.33 4.68 5.51
CA ALA A 162 17.72 3.96 6.64
C ALA A 162 16.21 3.70 6.44
N VAL A 163 15.81 3.40 5.21
CA VAL A 163 14.42 3.08 4.86
C VAL A 163 14.01 1.75 5.47
N VAL A 164 12.80 1.70 6.06
CA VAL A 164 12.25 0.51 6.70
C VAL A 164 11.04 -0.08 5.97
N GLY A 165 10.48 0.66 5.01
CA GLY A 165 9.34 0.19 4.23
C GLY A 165 8.87 1.20 3.20
N ASP A 166 7.85 0.81 2.42
CA ASP A 166 7.16 1.67 1.47
C ASP A 166 5.63 1.53 1.54
N ILE A 167 4.94 2.57 1.13
CA ILE A 167 3.51 2.58 0.82
C ILE A 167 3.34 3.10 -0.60
N ALA A 168 2.72 2.30 -1.45
CA ALA A 168 2.45 2.69 -2.84
C ALA A 168 3.70 3.26 -3.54
N THR A 169 4.86 2.59 -3.39
CA THR A 169 6.19 2.96 -3.91
C THR A 169 6.85 4.18 -3.26
N VAL A 170 6.27 4.78 -2.23
CA VAL A 170 6.89 5.88 -1.48
C VAL A 170 7.54 5.32 -0.21
N PHE A 171 8.86 5.46 -0.12
CA PHE A 171 9.71 4.92 0.95
C PHE A 171 9.74 5.84 2.17
N PHE A 172 9.86 5.24 3.37
CA PHE A 172 9.91 5.99 4.63
C PHE A 172 10.85 5.35 5.65
N ARG A 173 11.31 6.15 6.62
CA ARG A 173 12.22 5.77 7.70
C ARG A 173 11.46 5.29 8.93
N ALA A 174 12.20 4.83 9.94
CA ALA A 174 11.64 4.28 11.19
C ALA A 174 10.83 5.29 12.02
N ASP A 175 11.08 6.57 11.88
CA ASP A 175 10.32 7.67 12.49
C ASP A 175 9.08 8.09 11.69
N GLY A 176 8.91 7.52 10.48
CA GLY A 176 7.85 7.85 9.54
C GLY A 176 8.21 9.00 8.57
N SER A 177 9.40 9.59 8.65
CA SER A 177 9.83 10.62 7.70
C SER A 177 10.08 10.03 6.30
N TYR A 178 9.76 10.77 5.24
CA TYR A 178 9.91 10.29 3.87
C TYR A 178 10.36 11.37 2.86
N GLU A 179 10.34 12.64 3.26
CA GLU A 179 10.51 13.79 2.38
C GLU A 179 11.88 13.79 1.70
N ASP A 180 12.94 13.46 2.45
CA ASP A 180 14.33 13.51 1.98
C ASP A 180 14.87 12.15 1.52
N VAL A 181 14.01 11.15 1.27
CA VAL A 181 14.41 9.90 0.67
C VAL A 181 14.63 10.11 -0.83
N GLU A 182 15.89 10.03 -1.29
CA GLU A 182 16.30 10.37 -2.67
C GLU A 182 15.44 9.69 -3.74
N LEU A 183 15.13 8.40 -3.55
CA LEU A 183 14.37 7.62 -4.52
C LEU A 183 12.91 8.08 -4.65
N ASN A 184 12.35 8.72 -3.63
CA ASN A 184 10.97 9.23 -3.67
C ASN A 184 10.79 10.35 -4.71
N ALA A 185 11.85 11.06 -5.10
CA ALA A 185 11.79 12.02 -6.19
C ALA A 185 11.42 11.38 -7.54
N ARG A 186 11.70 10.07 -7.70
CA ARG A 186 11.41 9.28 -8.91
C ARG A 186 10.19 8.35 -8.76
N ALA A 187 9.65 8.20 -7.56
CA ALA A 187 8.51 7.33 -7.28
C ALA A 187 7.20 7.90 -7.85
N SER A 188 6.34 7.03 -8.37
CA SER A 188 5.04 7.42 -8.93
C SER A 188 3.92 7.51 -7.88
N GLY A 189 4.15 7.05 -6.68
CA GLY A 189 3.17 7.08 -5.60
C GLY A 189 2.79 8.48 -5.14
N PRO A 190 1.64 8.62 -4.47
CA PRO A 190 1.19 9.90 -3.95
C PRO A 190 2.02 10.32 -2.73
N PRO A 191 2.09 11.63 -2.41
CA PRO A 191 2.67 12.10 -1.16
C PRO A 191 1.96 11.45 0.04
N LEU A 192 2.72 10.98 1.05
CA LEU A 192 2.13 10.27 2.20
C LEU A 192 1.26 11.17 3.08
N GLU A 193 1.39 12.51 3.00
CA GLU A 193 0.45 13.44 3.64
C GLU A 193 -1.00 13.23 3.17
N LEU A 194 -1.19 12.69 1.98
CA LEU A 194 -2.53 12.41 1.49
C LEU A 194 -3.21 11.32 2.34
N LEU A 195 -2.44 10.33 2.82
CA LEU A 195 -2.93 9.27 3.71
C LEU A 195 -3.32 9.81 5.09
N ARG A 196 -2.66 10.86 5.58
CA ARG A 196 -3.01 11.51 6.86
C ARG A 196 -4.37 12.22 6.80
N ARG A 197 -4.82 12.59 5.60
CA ARG A 197 -6.03 13.41 5.40
C ARG A 197 -7.23 12.62 4.92
N VAL A 198 -7.02 11.44 4.37
CA VAL A 198 -8.09 10.60 3.86
C VAL A 198 -8.94 10.07 5.01
N ARG A 199 -10.24 9.97 4.81
CA ARG A 199 -11.18 9.48 5.83
C ARG A 199 -10.88 8.05 6.25
N HIS A 200 -10.62 7.18 5.29
CA HIS A 200 -10.32 5.77 5.48
C HIS A 200 -8.95 5.43 4.87
N SER A 201 -7.89 5.52 5.66
CA SER A 201 -6.52 5.12 5.32
C SER A 201 -6.31 3.69 5.80
N ILE A 202 -6.67 2.73 4.95
CA ILE A 202 -6.76 1.32 5.31
C ILE A 202 -5.48 0.60 4.91
N CYS A 203 -4.69 0.19 5.90
CA CYS A 203 -3.57 -0.71 5.71
C CYS A 203 -4.03 -2.15 5.96
N VAL A 204 -3.89 -3.01 4.94
CA VAL A 204 -4.09 -4.45 5.07
C VAL A 204 -2.73 -5.12 4.94
N VAL A 205 -2.31 -5.84 5.96
CA VAL A 205 -0.94 -6.35 6.03
C VAL A 205 -0.91 -7.73 6.69
N SER A 206 0.00 -8.58 6.23
CA SER A 206 0.26 -9.91 6.79
C SER A 206 1.75 -10.21 6.73
N GLY A 207 2.27 -10.84 7.78
CA GLY A 207 3.65 -11.30 7.90
C GLY A 207 4.50 -10.49 8.87
N THR A 208 5.17 -11.21 9.78
CA THR A 208 5.95 -10.66 10.90
C THR A 208 7.13 -9.79 10.46
N GLY A 209 7.72 -10.04 9.28
CA GLY A 209 8.81 -9.23 8.72
C GLY A 209 8.41 -7.79 8.38
N LYS A 210 7.13 -7.42 8.51
CA LYS A 210 6.63 -6.07 8.22
C LYS A 210 6.44 -5.20 9.46
N VAL A 211 6.68 -5.72 10.67
CA VAL A 211 6.43 -5.02 11.95
C VAL A 211 7.12 -3.66 12.01
N SER A 212 8.40 -3.57 11.63
CA SER A 212 9.13 -2.29 11.61
C SER A 212 8.51 -1.25 10.68
N GLY A 213 8.09 -1.67 9.48
CA GLY A 213 7.41 -0.81 8.51
C GLY A 213 6.02 -0.36 9.00
N ILE A 214 5.25 -1.28 9.61
CA ILE A 214 3.92 -0.96 10.18
C ILE A 214 4.08 0.10 11.29
N ARG A 215 5.03 -0.09 12.20
CA ARG A 215 5.31 0.84 13.28
C ARG A 215 5.71 2.22 12.77
N ALA A 216 6.59 2.27 11.79
CA ALA A 216 7.00 3.51 11.15
C ALA A 216 5.83 4.22 10.47
N ALA A 217 4.97 3.49 9.75
CA ALA A 217 3.79 4.05 9.11
C ALA A 217 2.74 4.57 10.11
N LEU A 218 2.60 3.92 11.29
CA LEU A 218 1.76 4.40 12.39
C LEU A 218 2.33 5.69 12.99
N ARG A 219 3.66 5.75 13.24
CA ARG A 219 4.33 6.97 13.72
C ARG A 219 4.19 8.13 12.74
N GLY A 220 4.26 7.84 11.43
CA GLY A 220 4.02 8.82 10.38
C GLY A 220 2.57 9.26 10.25
N GLY A 221 1.62 8.61 10.95
CA GLY A 221 0.19 8.91 10.85
C GLY A 221 -0.44 8.52 9.51
N TYR A 222 0.15 7.56 8.81
CA TYR A 222 -0.31 7.13 7.47
C TYR A 222 -1.42 6.10 7.52
N ILE A 223 -1.67 5.51 8.68
CA ILE A 223 -2.67 4.45 8.90
C ILE A 223 -3.66 4.92 9.96
N ASN A 224 -4.94 4.99 9.61
CA ASN A 224 -6.00 5.17 10.60
C ASN A 224 -6.82 3.88 10.81
N GLU A 225 -6.72 2.93 9.87
CA GLU A 225 -7.37 1.62 9.95
C GLU A 225 -6.36 0.52 9.59
N LEU A 226 -6.16 -0.43 10.49
CA LEU A 226 -5.20 -1.52 10.32
C LEU A 226 -5.91 -2.87 10.43
N ILE A 227 -5.83 -3.68 9.36
CA ILE A 227 -6.26 -5.08 9.31
C ILE A 227 -4.99 -5.93 9.19
N ILE A 228 -4.75 -6.80 10.16
CA ILE A 228 -3.48 -7.48 10.34
C ILE A 228 -3.71 -8.91 10.85
N ASP A 229 -2.83 -9.86 10.52
CA ASP A 229 -2.84 -11.19 11.15
C ASP A 229 -2.43 -11.13 12.63
N GLU A 230 -2.95 -12.04 13.42
CA GLU A 230 -2.74 -12.06 14.87
C GLU A 230 -1.27 -12.22 15.27
N PRO A 231 -0.44 -13.12 14.67
CA PRO A 231 0.97 -13.22 15.02
C PRO A 231 1.74 -11.91 14.80
N THR A 232 1.49 -11.22 13.69
CA THR A 232 2.12 -9.92 13.40
C THR A 232 1.62 -8.84 14.36
N ALA A 233 0.32 -8.86 14.72
CA ALA A 233 -0.26 -7.93 15.68
C ALA A 233 0.34 -8.08 17.09
N ARG A 234 0.57 -9.32 17.54
CA ARG A 234 1.21 -9.60 18.84
C ARG A 234 2.60 -8.99 18.90
N LEU A 235 3.45 -9.23 17.89
CA LEU A 235 4.80 -8.65 17.83
C LEU A 235 4.78 -7.12 17.78
N LEU A 236 3.80 -6.53 17.07
CA LEU A 236 3.65 -5.08 17.01
C LEU A 236 3.39 -4.48 18.39
N ILE A 237 2.57 -5.13 19.23
CA ILE A 237 2.21 -4.68 20.59
C ILE A 237 3.33 -4.97 21.60
N GLU A 238 3.96 -6.15 21.54
CA GLU A 238 5.01 -6.58 22.48
C GLU A 238 6.26 -5.68 22.43
N GLU A 239 6.66 -5.27 21.22
CA GLU A 239 7.81 -4.37 21.08
C GLU A 239 7.52 -2.92 21.50
N ASP A 240 6.25 -2.50 21.56
CA ASP A 240 5.86 -1.18 22.07
C ASP A 240 5.66 -1.17 23.61
N ALA A 241 5.68 -2.35 24.28
CA ALA A 241 5.59 -2.43 25.72
C ALA A 241 6.84 -1.82 26.39
N PRO A 242 6.68 -0.99 27.45
CA PRO A 242 7.80 -0.45 28.20
C PRO A 242 8.73 -1.57 28.71
N ALA A 243 10.04 -1.35 28.68
CA ALA A 243 11.06 -2.34 29.06
C ALA A 243 10.81 -3.01 30.43
N ALA A 244 10.10 -2.35 31.35
CA ALA A 244 9.72 -2.86 32.67
C ALA A 244 8.69 -4.02 32.62
N GLN A 245 7.96 -4.22 31.53
CA GLN A 245 7.00 -5.33 31.38
C GLN A 245 7.62 -6.56 30.68
N ARG A 246 8.72 -6.40 29.97
CA ARG A 246 9.41 -7.49 29.26
C ARG A 246 10.12 -8.46 30.19
N SER A 247 10.51 -8.02 31.41
CA SER A 247 11.23 -8.85 32.40
C SER A 247 10.31 -9.75 33.26
N ARG A 248 8.98 -9.67 33.10
CA ARG A 248 8.00 -10.49 33.86
C ARG A 248 7.39 -11.64 33.07
N ALA A 249 7.74 -11.79 31.78
CA ALA A 249 7.21 -12.84 30.89
C ALA A 249 8.28 -13.84 30.42
N GLY A 250 9.49 -13.85 31.08
CA GLY A 250 10.57 -14.79 30.86
C GLY A 250 10.70 -15.79 32.00
#